data_9e42e303912589eded14a868b511e958
#
_entry.id   9e42e303912589eded14a868b511e958
#
_cell.length_a   1.000
_cell.length_b   1.000
_cell.length_c   1.000
_cell.angle_alpha   90.00
_cell.angle_beta   90.00
_cell.angle_gamma   90.00
#
_symmetry.space_group_name_H-M   'P 1'
#
loop_
_entity.id
_entity.type
_entity.pdbx_description
1 polymer ?
#
loop_
_entity_poly.entity_id
_entity_poly.type
_entity_poly.pdbx_seq_one_letter_code
_entity_poly.pdbx_strand_id
1 'polypeptide(L)'
;GDEPGQITAEIALSFGPGTDLSAARIEIPPLKYNKSLLLLLTQDDCKQAAFSTTWAAINGRPLSDTYFYNAPHLRGGDMPPDTYSFGKALGSTDGTGREVRFSFTTAISPEWDYMDDKAVVRPGFTENYYRFFMRAGLMWDDVIEMLNYGVGIAFHDVNTLSVDVPDSIRAHFVSSQRIVLDRLAGRGCKMLIEPNGNKAYVAAAEGYDPIQTIFLQSGGEKLRPFAVNGDLLRTRIERGLWLPAAIPAVIEAQMARPVEEREAVNIGVHGTDRSWSEMLLWLNNTYGRDGEDCLWMPAAEEYFEYNYLR
;
A
#
# COMPACT_ATOMS: atom_id res chain seq x y z
N GLY A 1 -11.78 30.95 14.87
CA GLY A 1 -11.04 29.80 14.41
C GLY A 1 -9.86 29.62 15.35
N ASP A 2 -9.83 28.49 16.06
CA ASP A 2 -8.71 28.14 16.92
C ASP A 2 -7.51 27.85 16.01
N GLU A 3 -6.37 28.46 16.29
CA GLU A 3 -5.11 28.11 15.65
C GLU A 3 -4.82 26.63 15.95
N PRO A 4 -4.33 25.83 14.99
CA PRO A 4 -3.96 24.45 15.26
C PRO A 4 -2.88 24.46 16.36
N GLY A 5 -3.17 23.82 17.47
CA GLY A 5 -2.27 23.78 18.63
C GLY A 5 -0.92 23.22 18.21
N GLN A 6 0.14 23.97 18.51
CA GLN A 6 1.51 23.54 18.28
C GLN A 6 1.80 22.31 19.14
N ILE A 7 2.09 21.17 18.49
CA ILE A 7 2.56 19.97 19.17
C ILE A 7 4.07 20.11 19.36
N THR A 8 4.50 20.10 20.63
CA THR A 8 5.92 20.15 20.98
C THR A 8 6.32 18.77 21.52
N ALA A 9 7.40 18.20 20.98
CA ALA A 9 8.05 17.01 21.51
C ALA A 9 9.45 17.37 21.97
N GLU A 10 9.86 16.85 23.14
CA GLU A 10 11.21 17.04 23.68
C GLU A 10 11.92 15.67 23.73
N ILE A 11 13.12 15.64 23.17
CA ILE A 11 14.01 14.46 23.25
C ILE A 11 15.24 14.87 24.04
N ALA A 12 15.44 14.29 25.21
CA ALA A 12 16.62 14.48 26.04
C ALA A 12 17.66 13.41 25.72
N LEU A 13 18.85 13.86 25.28
CA LEU A 13 20.00 12.99 25.03
C LEU A 13 21.05 13.23 26.10
N SER A 14 21.52 12.18 26.76
CA SER A 14 22.60 12.24 27.74
C SER A 14 23.89 11.67 27.15
N PHE A 15 24.95 12.45 27.23
CA PHE A 15 26.26 12.06 26.70
C PHE A 15 27.26 11.88 27.86
N GLY A 16 28.24 11.02 27.66
CA GLY A 16 29.32 10.82 28.63
C GLY A 16 30.19 12.07 28.81
N PRO A 17 30.91 12.18 29.95
CA PRO A 17 31.82 13.30 30.18
C PRO A 17 32.90 13.39 29.09
N GLY A 18 33.11 14.57 28.51
CA GLY A 18 34.11 14.80 27.48
C GLY A 18 33.67 14.51 26.06
N THR A 19 32.39 14.20 25.80
CA THR A 19 31.87 14.07 24.45
C THR A 19 31.86 15.43 23.76
N ASP A 20 32.55 15.54 22.62
CA ASP A 20 32.49 16.73 21.77
C ASP A 20 31.18 16.77 20.98
N LEU A 21 30.33 17.72 21.28
CA LEU A 21 29.04 17.91 20.61
C LEU A 21 29.07 18.96 19.51
N SER A 22 30.23 19.55 19.22
CA SER A 22 30.33 20.62 18.22
C SER A 22 29.95 20.19 16.79
N ALA A 23 30.04 18.89 16.51
CA ALA A 23 29.65 18.27 15.24
C ALA A 23 28.33 17.48 15.32
N ALA A 24 27.63 17.49 16.47
CA ALA A 24 26.38 16.76 16.61
C ALA A 24 25.29 17.42 15.74
N ARG A 25 24.60 16.58 14.98
CA ARG A 25 23.47 16.99 14.16
C ARG A 25 22.28 16.08 14.45
N ILE A 26 21.10 16.67 14.43
CA ILE A 26 19.82 15.94 14.50
C ILE A 26 19.13 16.16 13.17
N GLU A 27 18.86 15.07 12.47
CA GLU A 27 18.19 15.13 11.18
C GLU A 27 17.03 14.11 11.17
N ILE A 28 15.92 14.48 10.58
CA ILE A 28 14.84 13.54 10.26
C ILE A 28 15.21 12.90 8.92
N PRO A 29 15.40 11.56 8.86
CA PRO A 29 15.85 10.92 7.63
C PRO A 29 14.79 11.03 6.53
N PRO A 30 15.17 11.02 5.25
CA PRO A 30 14.23 11.05 4.11
C PRO A 30 13.25 9.89 4.09
N LEU A 31 13.65 8.71 4.53
CA LEU A 31 12.81 7.55 4.70
C LEU A 31 12.75 7.14 6.17
N LYS A 32 11.59 6.69 6.65
CA LYS A 32 11.46 6.16 8.01
C LYS A 32 12.54 5.11 8.30
N TYR A 33 12.97 5.06 9.54
CA TYR A 33 13.94 4.10 10.03
C TYR A 33 15.30 4.18 9.34
N ASN A 34 15.63 5.35 8.76
CA ASN A 34 16.85 5.62 8.02
C ASN A 34 17.11 4.60 6.89
N LYS A 35 16.05 4.15 6.23
CA LYS A 35 16.16 3.25 5.07
C LYS A 35 16.69 3.98 3.84
N SER A 36 17.23 3.24 2.88
CA SER A 36 17.86 3.79 1.69
C SER A 36 17.20 3.37 0.38
N LEU A 37 16.12 2.60 0.43
CA LEU A 37 15.31 2.17 -0.71
C LEU A 37 13.82 2.33 -0.35
N LEU A 38 13.08 3.03 -1.22
CA LEU A 38 11.61 3.15 -1.12
C LEU A 38 10.95 2.33 -2.23
N LEU A 39 10.01 1.49 -1.85
CA LEU A 39 9.12 0.79 -2.77
C LEU A 39 7.68 1.09 -2.41
N LEU A 40 6.88 1.52 -3.39
CA LEU A 40 5.43 1.67 -3.26
C LEU A 40 4.76 0.67 -4.20
N LEU A 41 3.84 -0.12 -3.65
CA LEU A 41 3.02 -1.06 -4.40
C LEU A 41 1.57 -0.60 -4.37
N THR A 42 0.97 -0.45 -5.55
CA THR A 42 -0.46 -0.17 -5.71
C THR A 42 -1.14 -1.31 -6.42
N GLN A 43 -2.26 -1.78 -5.90
CA GLN A 43 -3.04 -2.87 -6.50
C GLN A 43 -4.39 -2.36 -6.97
N ASP A 44 -4.64 -2.52 -8.29
CA ASP A 44 -5.77 -1.97 -9.00
C ASP A 44 -7.04 -2.84 -8.90
N ASP A 45 -8.16 -2.32 -9.42
CA ASP A 45 -9.43 -3.01 -9.68
C ASP A 45 -10.16 -3.58 -8.45
N CYS A 46 -9.85 -3.14 -7.24
CA CYS A 46 -10.52 -3.63 -6.02
C CYS A 46 -10.58 -5.18 -5.95
N LYS A 47 -9.48 -5.84 -6.35
CA LYS A 47 -9.45 -7.31 -6.49
C LYS A 47 -9.24 -8.03 -5.16
N GLN A 48 -9.92 -9.17 -5.01
CA GLN A 48 -9.79 -10.05 -3.84
C GLN A 48 -8.33 -10.49 -3.59
N ALA A 49 -7.51 -10.61 -4.63
CA ALA A 49 -6.10 -10.96 -4.52
C ALA A 49 -5.28 -9.96 -3.67
N ALA A 50 -5.75 -8.73 -3.48
CA ALA A 50 -5.11 -7.80 -2.55
C ALA A 50 -5.13 -8.33 -1.12
N PHE A 51 -6.24 -8.95 -0.71
CA PHE A 51 -6.38 -9.58 0.60
C PHE A 51 -5.82 -11.00 0.62
N SER A 52 -6.29 -11.86 -0.28
CA SER A 52 -6.00 -13.30 -0.23
C SER A 52 -4.58 -13.68 -0.68
N THR A 53 -3.88 -12.79 -1.38
CA THR A 53 -2.51 -13.03 -1.84
C THR A 53 -1.53 -12.01 -1.28
N THR A 54 -1.66 -10.72 -1.61
CA THR A 54 -0.66 -9.69 -1.24
C THR A 54 -0.60 -9.51 0.28
N TRP A 55 -1.73 -9.20 0.91
CA TRP A 55 -1.80 -9.05 2.35
C TRP A 55 -1.48 -10.35 3.10
N ALA A 56 -1.99 -11.48 2.60
CA ALA A 56 -1.75 -12.79 3.22
C ALA A 56 -0.26 -13.16 3.18
N ALA A 57 0.43 -12.96 2.05
CA ALA A 57 1.87 -13.20 1.92
C ALA A 57 2.66 -12.32 2.90
N ILE A 58 2.39 -11.02 2.91
CA ILE A 58 3.08 -10.05 3.80
C ILE A 58 2.91 -10.43 5.27
N ASN A 59 1.74 -10.92 5.66
CA ASN A 59 1.42 -11.22 7.06
C ASN A 59 1.62 -12.69 7.46
N GLY A 60 2.27 -13.50 6.59
CA GLY A 60 2.55 -14.92 6.85
C GLY A 60 1.28 -15.77 6.99
N ARG A 61 0.19 -15.31 6.36
CA ARG A 61 -1.09 -16.02 6.37
C ARG A 61 -1.10 -17.12 5.31
N PRO A 62 -2.02 -18.09 5.41
CA PRO A 62 -2.19 -19.11 4.40
C PRO A 62 -2.47 -18.50 3.02
N LEU A 63 -1.92 -19.11 1.98
CA LEU A 63 -2.02 -18.76 0.58
C LEU A 63 -2.51 -19.96 -0.22
N SER A 64 -3.22 -19.72 -1.32
CA SER A 64 -3.63 -20.74 -2.27
C SER A 64 -3.41 -20.24 -3.70
N ASP A 65 -3.01 -21.14 -4.60
CA ASP A 65 -2.84 -20.81 -6.01
C ASP A 65 -4.18 -20.79 -6.76
N THR A 66 -5.18 -21.45 -6.21
CA THR A 66 -6.45 -21.72 -6.87
C THR A 66 -7.61 -20.94 -6.28
N TYR A 67 -7.60 -20.72 -4.96
CA TYR A 67 -8.77 -20.21 -4.24
C TYR A 67 -8.50 -18.86 -3.59
N PHE A 68 -9.40 -17.91 -3.84
CA PHE A 68 -9.51 -16.70 -3.03
C PHE A 68 -10.35 -17.04 -1.80
N TYR A 69 -9.82 -16.78 -0.61
CA TYR A 69 -10.51 -17.05 0.64
C TYR A 69 -10.26 -15.96 1.67
N ASN A 70 -11.19 -15.83 2.60
CA ASN A 70 -10.99 -14.98 3.75
C ASN A 70 -10.34 -15.78 4.88
N ALA A 71 -9.06 -15.51 5.17
CA ALA A 71 -8.29 -16.23 6.16
C ALA A 71 -8.94 -16.29 7.56
N PRO A 72 -9.62 -15.24 8.08
CA PRO A 72 -10.34 -15.31 9.36
C PRO A 72 -11.46 -16.35 9.41
N HIS A 73 -12.00 -16.74 8.27
CA HIS A 73 -13.08 -17.75 8.19
C HIS A 73 -12.56 -19.17 8.03
N LEU A 74 -11.26 -19.36 7.84
CA LEU A 74 -10.63 -20.68 7.75
C LEU A 74 -10.29 -21.17 9.15
N ARG A 75 -10.89 -22.31 9.52
CA ARG A 75 -10.59 -22.98 10.76
C ARG A 75 -9.96 -24.33 10.43
N GLY A 76 -8.68 -24.54 10.82
CA GLY A 76 -8.02 -25.84 10.80
C GLY A 76 -8.46 -26.74 9.65
N GLY A 77 -8.68 -27.87 9.48
CA GLY A 77 -9.05 -28.73 8.37
C GLY A 77 -9.93 -28.19 7.22
N ASP A 78 -10.22 -26.90 7.21
CA ASP A 78 -11.03 -26.24 6.19
C ASP A 78 -10.20 -25.56 5.09
N MET A 79 -8.91 -25.73 5.11
CA MET A 79 -8.00 -25.10 4.16
C MET A 79 -8.04 -25.78 2.78
N PRO A 80 -7.92 -25.04 1.67
CA PRO A 80 -7.71 -25.62 0.35
C PRO A 80 -6.50 -26.57 0.32
N PRO A 81 -6.51 -27.61 -0.52
CA PRO A 81 -5.45 -28.63 -0.54
C PRO A 81 -4.10 -28.09 -1.04
N ASP A 82 -4.11 -27.01 -1.81
CA ASP A 82 -2.93 -26.34 -2.33
C ASP A 82 -2.42 -25.23 -1.40
N THR A 83 -2.91 -25.19 -0.16
CA THR A 83 -2.52 -24.16 0.81
C THR A 83 -1.05 -24.28 1.17
N TYR A 84 -0.37 -23.13 1.14
CA TYR A 84 1.00 -22.96 1.59
C TYR A 84 1.13 -21.69 2.46
N SER A 85 2.26 -21.51 3.12
CA SER A 85 2.57 -20.30 3.90
C SER A 85 4.08 -20.12 3.98
N PHE A 86 4.54 -18.88 4.07
CA PHE A 86 5.96 -18.60 4.34
C PHE A 86 6.32 -18.75 5.82
N GLY A 87 5.35 -18.97 6.71
CA GLY A 87 5.56 -19.18 8.14
C GLY A 87 6.09 -17.95 8.90
N LYS A 88 6.21 -16.81 8.23
CA LYS A 88 6.71 -15.53 8.78
C LYS A 88 6.03 -14.34 8.10
N ALA A 89 5.93 -13.23 8.81
CA ALA A 89 5.60 -11.96 8.17
C ALA A 89 6.81 -11.42 7.40
N LEU A 90 6.56 -10.64 6.35
CA LEU A 90 7.57 -10.00 5.50
C LEU A 90 7.69 -8.53 5.86
N GLY A 91 8.91 -8.02 5.93
CA GLY A 91 9.13 -6.65 6.35
C GLY A 91 10.60 -6.28 6.49
N SER A 92 10.83 -5.18 7.14
CA SER A 92 12.13 -4.65 7.56
C SER A 92 12.14 -4.50 9.09
N THR A 93 13.17 -3.85 9.64
CA THR A 93 13.19 -3.43 11.04
C THR A 93 13.18 -1.91 11.18
N ASP A 94 12.90 -1.41 12.38
CA ASP A 94 12.99 0.00 12.72
C ASP A 94 14.43 0.45 13.09
N GLY A 95 15.42 -0.40 12.88
CA GLY A 95 16.81 -0.19 13.29
C GLY A 95 17.13 -0.62 14.71
N THR A 96 16.12 -0.89 15.55
CA THR A 96 16.30 -1.45 16.91
C THR A 96 16.04 -2.95 16.96
N GLY A 97 15.66 -3.55 15.81
CA GLY A 97 15.30 -4.97 15.69
C GLY A 97 13.79 -5.23 15.78
N ARG A 98 12.97 -4.21 16.01
CA ARG A 98 11.51 -4.36 15.99
C ARG A 98 11.04 -4.50 14.55
N GLU A 99 10.14 -5.46 14.31
CA GLU A 99 9.53 -5.70 13.00
C GLU A 99 8.72 -4.50 12.50
N VAL A 100 8.98 -4.12 11.24
CA VAL A 100 8.18 -3.18 10.44
C VAL A 100 7.71 -3.94 9.21
N ARG A 101 6.45 -4.37 9.20
CA ARG A 101 5.90 -5.13 8.09
C ARG A 101 5.85 -4.31 6.81
N PHE A 102 6.05 -4.96 5.68
CA PHE A 102 5.72 -4.38 4.38
C PHE A 102 4.23 -4.04 4.33
N SER A 103 3.92 -3.05 3.53
CA SER A 103 2.55 -2.65 3.27
C SER A 103 2.39 -2.24 1.80
N PHE A 104 1.16 -1.93 1.41
CA PHE A 104 0.81 -1.52 0.05
C PHE A 104 -0.47 -0.69 0.07
N THR A 105 -0.88 -0.19 -1.09
CA THR A 105 -2.15 0.53 -1.25
C THR A 105 -3.03 -0.24 -2.21
N THR A 106 -4.28 -0.49 -1.83
CA THR A 106 -5.25 -1.19 -2.68
C THR A 106 -6.31 -0.24 -3.19
N ALA A 107 -6.72 -0.44 -4.45
CA ALA A 107 -7.91 0.18 -4.99
C ALA A 107 -9.15 -0.32 -4.27
N ILE A 108 -10.11 0.57 -4.06
CA ILE A 108 -11.45 0.25 -3.56
C ILE A 108 -12.50 0.83 -4.49
N SER A 109 -13.66 0.20 -4.54
CA SER A 109 -14.80 0.59 -5.37
C SER A 109 -16.06 0.79 -4.51
N PRO A 110 -16.14 1.87 -3.71
CA PRO A 110 -17.15 2.03 -2.65
C PRO A 110 -18.59 2.00 -3.13
N GLU A 111 -18.85 2.37 -4.39
CA GLU A 111 -20.19 2.43 -4.97
C GLU A 111 -20.69 1.10 -5.53
N TRP A 112 -19.91 0.03 -5.43
CA TRP A 112 -20.31 -1.31 -5.90
C TRP A 112 -20.82 -2.18 -4.76
N ASP A 113 -22.00 -2.75 -4.94
CA ASP A 113 -22.73 -3.55 -3.93
C ASP A 113 -21.93 -4.77 -3.45
N TYR A 114 -21.03 -5.31 -4.27
CA TYR A 114 -20.24 -6.48 -3.86
C TYR A 114 -19.33 -6.22 -2.66
N MET A 115 -18.96 -4.96 -2.41
CA MET A 115 -18.17 -4.61 -1.21
C MET A 115 -18.97 -4.79 0.09
N ASP A 116 -20.30 -4.80 0.03
CA ASP A 116 -21.18 -5.06 1.16
C ASP A 116 -21.47 -6.55 1.41
N ASP A 117 -20.96 -7.42 0.54
CA ASP A 117 -21.15 -8.86 0.74
C ASP A 117 -20.41 -9.37 1.98
N LYS A 118 -20.86 -10.50 2.44
CA LYS A 118 -20.23 -11.25 3.53
C LYS A 118 -19.61 -12.53 3.00
N ALA A 119 -18.46 -12.90 3.55
CA ALA A 119 -17.90 -14.21 3.30
C ALA A 119 -18.86 -15.27 3.83
N VAL A 120 -19.23 -16.22 2.97
CA VAL A 120 -20.14 -17.31 3.31
C VAL A 120 -19.39 -18.62 3.23
N VAL A 121 -19.17 -19.28 4.37
CA VAL A 121 -18.72 -20.65 4.44
C VAL A 121 -19.95 -21.56 4.35
N ARG A 122 -20.08 -22.33 3.27
CA ARG A 122 -21.20 -23.27 3.08
C ARG A 122 -20.93 -24.55 3.88
N PRO A 123 -21.73 -24.89 4.90
CA PRO A 123 -21.57 -26.15 5.64
C PRO A 123 -21.72 -27.37 4.71
N GLY A 124 -20.96 -28.41 4.94
CA GLY A 124 -21.13 -29.71 4.27
C GLY A 124 -20.35 -29.92 2.97
N PHE A 125 -19.63 -28.92 2.45
CA PHE A 125 -18.80 -29.07 1.24
C PHE A 125 -17.32 -29.31 1.60
N THR A 126 -17.03 -30.28 2.46
CA THR A 126 -15.67 -30.58 2.91
C THR A 126 -14.78 -31.18 1.82
N GLU A 127 -15.36 -31.82 0.81
CA GLU A 127 -14.60 -32.53 -0.22
C GLU A 127 -14.25 -31.68 -1.44
N ASN A 128 -14.99 -30.59 -1.70
CA ASN A 128 -14.86 -29.81 -2.93
C ASN A 128 -14.37 -28.39 -2.76
N TYR A 129 -14.06 -27.95 -1.57
CA TYR A 129 -13.59 -26.58 -1.27
C TYR A 129 -14.44 -25.44 -1.84
N TYR A 130 -15.55 -25.72 -2.52
CA TYR A 130 -16.54 -24.74 -3.02
C TYR A 130 -17.27 -23.98 -1.91
N ARG A 131 -17.06 -24.34 -0.67
CA ARG A 131 -17.53 -23.60 0.48
C ARG A 131 -16.75 -22.32 0.71
N PHE A 132 -15.53 -22.22 0.16
CA PHE A 132 -14.78 -20.98 0.20
C PHE A 132 -15.37 -20.02 -0.81
N PHE A 133 -15.75 -18.88 -0.32
CA PHE A 133 -16.37 -17.86 -1.15
C PHE A 133 -15.32 -17.27 -2.08
N MET A 134 -15.53 -17.47 -3.37
CA MET A 134 -14.61 -17.04 -4.40
C MET A 134 -15.18 -15.81 -5.12
N ARG A 135 -15.01 -14.63 -4.53
CA ARG A 135 -15.26 -13.39 -5.24
C ARG A 135 -13.99 -12.80 -5.80
N ALA A 136 -14.14 -12.17 -6.96
CA ALA A 136 -13.04 -11.44 -7.60
C ALA A 136 -12.75 -10.10 -6.91
N GLY A 137 -13.74 -9.49 -6.23
CA GLY A 137 -13.66 -8.19 -5.58
C GLY A 137 -13.50 -8.24 -4.07
N LEU A 138 -12.89 -7.20 -3.50
CA LEU A 138 -12.76 -7.01 -2.06
C LEU A 138 -14.11 -6.69 -1.42
N MET A 139 -14.30 -7.18 -0.20
CA MET A 139 -15.41 -6.81 0.68
C MET A 139 -14.93 -5.83 1.74
N TRP A 140 -15.84 -5.06 2.35
CA TRP A 140 -15.49 -4.14 3.43
C TRP A 140 -14.82 -4.81 4.62
N ASP A 141 -15.22 -6.05 4.97
CA ASP A 141 -14.58 -6.79 6.05
C ASP A 141 -13.10 -7.09 5.75
N ASP A 142 -12.75 -7.38 4.48
CA ASP A 142 -11.36 -7.58 4.05
C ASP A 142 -10.57 -6.26 4.11
N VAL A 143 -11.17 -5.16 3.66
CA VAL A 143 -10.56 -3.83 3.70
C VAL A 143 -10.28 -3.42 5.14
N ILE A 144 -11.24 -3.58 6.05
CA ILE A 144 -11.09 -3.26 7.47
C ILE A 144 -9.95 -4.08 8.09
N GLU A 145 -9.88 -5.38 7.79
CA GLU A 145 -8.78 -6.22 8.28
C GLU A 145 -7.42 -5.75 7.74
N MET A 146 -7.32 -5.47 6.44
CA MET A 146 -6.09 -4.96 5.83
C MET A 146 -5.64 -3.62 6.45
N LEU A 147 -6.57 -2.71 6.72
CA LEU A 147 -6.28 -1.43 7.36
C LEU A 147 -5.69 -1.57 8.76
N ASN A 148 -6.11 -2.59 9.53
CA ASN A 148 -5.56 -2.90 10.85
C ASN A 148 -4.08 -3.30 10.79
N TYR A 149 -3.58 -3.66 9.61
CA TYR A 149 -2.18 -4.00 9.33
C TYR A 149 -1.43 -2.93 8.53
N GLY A 150 -1.99 -1.73 8.41
CA GLY A 150 -1.33 -0.59 7.79
C GLY A 150 -1.44 -0.52 6.27
N VAL A 151 -2.31 -1.31 5.63
CA VAL A 151 -2.60 -1.20 4.19
C VAL A 151 -3.33 0.12 3.93
N GLY A 152 -2.97 0.83 2.86
CA GLY A 152 -3.64 2.04 2.40
C GLY A 152 -4.77 1.74 1.42
N ILE A 153 -5.61 2.74 1.19
CA ILE A 153 -6.72 2.67 0.22
C ILE A 153 -6.61 3.79 -0.80
N ALA A 154 -7.04 3.52 -2.02
CA ALA A 154 -7.11 4.50 -3.09
C ALA A 154 -8.43 4.38 -3.87
N PHE A 155 -8.96 5.49 -4.35
CA PHE A 155 -9.99 5.45 -5.38
C PHE A 155 -9.39 4.94 -6.70
N HIS A 156 -10.24 4.33 -7.49
CA HIS A 156 -9.91 3.85 -8.82
C HIS A 156 -11.11 4.10 -9.73
N ASP A 157 -11.77 3.07 -10.26
CA ASP A 157 -13.01 3.23 -10.99
C ASP A 157 -14.15 3.76 -10.12
N VAL A 158 -14.99 4.59 -10.70
CA VAL A 158 -16.24 5.05 -10.09
C VAL A 158 -17.44 4.60 -10.94
N ASN A 159 -18.60 4.49 -10.32
CA ASN A 159 -19.80 3.93 -10.96
C ASN A 159 -20.52 4.96 -11.86
N THR A 160 -19.84 5.44 -12.90
CA THR A 160 -20.39 6.37 -13.90
C THR A 160 -20.28 5.84 -15.32
N LEU A 161 -21.25 6.16 -16.16
CA LEU A 161 -21.16 5.95 -17.60
C LEU A 161 -20.39 7.08 -18.30
N SER A 162 -20.22 8.22 -17.64
CA SER A 162 -19.57 9.42 -18.18
C SER A 162 -18.09 9.48 -17.77
N VAL A 163 -17.34 8.42 -18.09
CA VAL A 163 -15.92 8.23 -17.69
C VAL A 163 -14.95 9.26 -18.29
N ASP A 164 -15.39 10.04 -19.30
CA ASP A 164 -14.58 11.09 -19.92
C ASP A 164 -14.93 12.50 -19.42
N VAL A 165 -15.84 12.61 -18.43
CA VAL A 165 -16.31 13.88 -17.88
C VAL A 165 -15.79 14.07 -16.46
N PRO A 166 -14.75 14.92 -16.24
CA PRO A 166 -14.14 15.11 -14.92
C PRO A 166 -15.12 15.50 -13.82
N ASP A 167 -16.13 16.34 -14.13
CA ASP A 167 -17.13 16.75 -13.15
C ASP A 167 -18.04 15.61 -12.70
N SER A 168 -18.40 14.69 -13.62
CA SER A 168 -19.13 13.47 -13.28
C SER A 168 -18.30 12.57 -12.37
N ILE A 169 -17.05 12.33 -12.73
CA ILE A 169 -16.13 11.51 -11.93
C ILE A 169 -15.93 12.12 -10.54
N ARG A 170 -15.73 13.45 -10.45
CA ARG A 170 -15.57 14.15 -9.18
C ARG A 170 -16.81 14.03 -8.28
N ALA A 171 -18.01 14.09 -8.84
CA ALA A 171 -19.25 13.88 -8.09
C ALA A 171 -19.28 12.45 -7.46
N HIS A 172 -18.79 11.45 -8.19
CA HIS A 172 -18.64 10.09 -7.67
C HIS A 172 -17.52 9.96 -6.63
N PHE A 173 -16.42 10.72 -6.73
CA PHE A 173 -15.44 10.77 -5.64
C PHE A 173 -16.07 11.32 -4.35
N VAL A 174 -16.92 12.33 -4.43
CA VAL A 174 -17.65 12.86 -3.26
C VAL A 174 -18.57 11.81 -2.66
N SER A 175 -19.30 11.07 -3.50
CA SER A 175 -20.17 9.97 -3.07
C SER A 175 -19.37 8.84 -2.42
N SER A 176 -18.34 8.37 -3.11
CA SER A 176 -17.44 7.32 -2.62
C SER A 176 -16.77 7.70 -1.31
N GLN A 177 -16.33 8.96 -1.16
CA GLN A 177 -15.72 9.44 0.08
C GLN A 177 -16.69 9.39 1.26
N ARG A 178 -17.97 9.72 1.03
CA ARG A 178 -19.00 9.62 2.08
C ARG A 178 -19.17 8.18 2.54
N ILE A 179 -19.23 7.23 1.59
CA ILE A 179 -19.33 5.81 1.91
C ILE A 179 -18.09 5.35 2.71
N VAL A 180 -16.89 5.72 2.27
CA VAL A 180 -15.64 5.37 2.94
C VAL A 180 -15.61 5.91 4.38
N LEU A 181 -15.95 7.18 4.58
CA LEU A 181 -16.00 7.80 5.91
C LEU A 181 -16.97 7.08 6.85
N ASP A 182 -18.14 6.67 6.34
CA ASP A 182 -19.13 5.90 7.10
C ASP A 182 -18.62 4.49 7.44
N ARG A 183 -18.09 3.78 6.46
CA ARG A 183 -17.61 2.39 6.64
C ARG A 183 -16.35 2.28 7.49
N LEU A 184 -15.47 3.28 7.46
CA LEU A 184 -14.17 3.26 8.10
C LEU A 184 -14.05 4.23 9.30
N ALA A 185 -15.16 4.47 9.99
CA ALA A 185 -15.20 5.26 11.23
C ALA A 185 -14.53 6.64 11.10
N GLY A 186 -14.78 7.34 9.99
CA GLY A 186 -14.27 8.68 9.73
C GLY A 186 -12.91 8.72 9.01
N ARG A 187 -12.29 7.59 8.70
CA ARG A 187 -11.10 7.55 7.86
C ARG A 187 -11.48 7.76 6.40
N GLY A 188 -11.00 8.84 5.79
CA GLY A 188 -11.22 9.13 4.37
C GLY A 188 -10.15 8.53 3.46
N CYS A 189 -10.44 8.49 2.14
CA CYS A 189 -9.50 8.13 1.11
C CYS A 189 -8.79 9.39 0.58
N LYS A 190 -7.46 9.34 0.45
CA LYS A 190 -6.60 10.48 0.04
C LYS A 190 -5.86 10.21 -1.27
N MET A 191 -6.04 9.05 -1.87
CA MET A 191 -5.27 8.60 -3.00
C MET A 191 -6.16 8.27 -4.18
N LEU A 192 -5.65 8.46 -5.41
CA LEU A 192 -6.22 7.95 -6.64
C LEU A 192 -5.20 7.07 -7.34
N ILE A 193 -5.62 5.92 -7.81
CA ILE A 193 -4.95 5.11 -8.80
C ILE A 193 -5.65 5.36 -10.14
N GLU A 194 -4.94 5.91 -11.13
CA GLU A 194 -5.50 6.23 -12.44
C GLU A 194 -6.02 4.97 -13.15
N PRO A 195 -7.34 4.87 -13.42
CA PRO A 195 -7.87 3.71 -14.13
C PRO A 195 -7.61 3.84 -15.64
N ASN A 196 -7.14 2.75 -16.26
CA ASN A 196 -6.98 2.62 -17.73
C ASN A 196 -6.19 3.75 -18.42
N GLY A 197 -5.36 4.51 -17.70
CA GLY A 197 -4.68 5.68 -18.24
C GLY A 197 -5.61 6.86 -18.58
N ASN A 198 -6.81 6.87 -18.02
CA ASN A 198 -7.83 7.88 -18.31
C ASN A 198 -7.55 9.20 -17.58
N LYS A 199 -7.12 10.21 -18.34
CA LYS A 199 -6.75 11.54 -17.82
C LYS A 199 -7.93 12.35 -17.27
N ALA A 200 -9.18 11.99 -17.60
CA ALA A 200 -10.34 12.62 -16.97
C ALA A 200 -10.43 12.33 -15.46
N TYR A 201 -10.00 11.15 -15.03
CA TYR A 201 -9.87 10.82 -13.59
C TYR A 201 -8.81 11.67 -12.91
N VAL A 202 -7.69 11.90 -13.57
CA VAL A 202 -6.62 12.79 -13.05
C VAL A 202 -7.15 14.21 -12.88
N ALA A 203 -7.81 14.76 -13.91
CA ALA A 203 -8.40 16.10 -13.85
C ALA A 203 -9.49 16.21 -12.77
N ALA A 204 -10.31 15.16 -12.59
CA ALA A 204 -11.31 15.11 -11.53
C ALA A 204 -10.67 15.11 -10.13
N ALA A 205 -9.59 14.34 -9.95
CA ALA A 205 -8.86 14.26 -8.69
C ALA A 205 -8.15 15.58 -8.35
N GLU A 206 -7.60 16.27 -9.34
CA GLU A 206 -6.99 17.60 -9.17
C GLU A 206 -7.99 18.66 -8.71
N GLY A 207 -9.24 18.52 -9.08
CA GLY A 207 -10.35 19.34 -8.62
C GLY A 207 -10.99 18.89 -7.31
N TYR A 208 -10.43 17.89 -6.61
CA TYR A 208 -10.99 17.32 -5.39
C TYR A 208 -9.96 17.28 -4.27
N ASP A 209 -10.03 18.24 -3.36
CA ASP A 209 -9.02 18.47 -2.32
C ASP A 209 -8.65 17.27 -1.43
N PRO A 210 -9.58 16.35 -1.08
CA PRO A 210 -9.20 15.18 -0.30
C PRO A 210 -8.17 14.27 -0.97
N ILE A 211 -8.09 14.25 -2.32
CA ILE A 211 -7.10 13.45 -3.04
C ILE A 211 -5.76 14.20 -3.07
N GLN A 212 -4.74 13.64 -2.44
CA GLN A 212 -3.42 14.23 -2.26
C GLN A 212 -2.34 13.56 -3.11
N THR A 213 -2.45 12.26 -3.36
CA THR A 213 -1.54 11.53 -4.25
C THR A 213 -2.30 10.85 -5.38
N ILE A 214 -1.78 11.01 -6.59
CA ILE A 214 -2.33 10.43 -7.81
C ILE A 214 -1.26 9.54 -8.43
N PHE A 215 -1.56 8.23 -8.54
CA PHE A 215 -0.72 7.25 -9.21
C PHE A 215 -1.11 7.15 -10.68
N LEU A 216 -0.17 7.50 -11.55
CA LEU A 216 -0.35 7.59 -13.00
C LEU A 216 0.24 6.38 -13.71
N GLN A 217 -0.38 5.97 -14.80
CA GLN A 217 0.20 4.98 -15.73
C GLN A 217 1.26 5.60 -16.63
N SER A 218 1.13 6.90 -16.92
CA SER A 218 2.09 7.66 -17.71
C SER A 218 1.96 9.17 -17.47
N GLY A 219 3.05 9.89 -17.69
CA GLY A 219 3.06 11.36 -17.59
C GLY A 219 3.10 11.88 -16.14
N GLY A 220 3.45 11.02 -15.21
CA GLY A 220 3.73 11.40 -13.84
C GLY A 220 5.20 11.75 -13.62
N GLU A 221 5.50 12.13 -12.39
CA GLU A 221 6.86 12.41 -11.96
C GLU A 221 7.50 11.14 -11.39
N LYS A 222 8.82 11.05 -11.53
CA LYS A 222 9.63 10.08 -10.78
C LYS A 222 9.72 10.55 -9.34
N LEU A 223 9.31 9.74 -8.41
CA LEU A 223 9.40 10.07 -6.99
C LEU A 223 10.86 9.94 -6.53
N ARG A 224 11.43 11.06 -6.05
CA ARG A 224 12.80 11.18 -5.55
C ARG A 224 12.80 11.45 -4.07
N PRO A 225 12.74 10.44 -3.22
CA PRO A 225 12.52 10.61 -1.78
C PRO A 225 13.67 11.32 -1.06
N PHE A 226 14.88 11.31 -1.64
CA PHE A 226 16.08 11.95 -1.07
C PHE A 226 16.32 13.37 -1.58
N ALA A 227 15.60 13.81 -2.62
CA ALA A 227 15.66 15.18 -3.06
C ALA A 227 14.81 16.07 -2.15
N VAL A 228 15.19 17.34 -2.03
CA VAL A 228 14.31 18.34 -1.40
C VAL A 228 13.14 18.57 -2.34
N ASN A 229 11.97 18.07 -1.95
CA ASN A 229 10.75 18.26 -2.71
C ASN A 229 10.18 19.65 -2.47
N GLY A 230 9.59 20.23 -3.53
CA GLY A 230 8.83 21.46 -3.44
C GLY A 230 7.46 21.27 -2.79
N ASP A 231 6.39 21.72 -3.42
CA ASP A 231 5.03 21.57 -2.91
C ASP A 231 4.64 20.08 -2.81
N LEU A 232 4.42 19.61 -1.58
CA LEU A 232 4.05 18.23 -1.26
C LEU A 232 2.54 18.02 -1.12
N LEU A 233 1.75 19.10 -1.26
CA LEU A 233 0.29 19.01 -1.05
C LEU A 233 -0.40 18.12 -2.07
N ARG A 234 0.17 18.01 -3.27
CA ARG A 234 -0.37 17.13 -4.30
C ARG A 234 0.74 16.51 -5.14
N THR A 235 0.87 15.20 -5.08
CA THR A 235 1.91 14.45 -5.78
C THR A 235 1.33 13.62 -6.91
N ARG A 236 1.95 13.69 -8.10
CA ARG A 236 1.61 12.88 -9.28
C ARG A 236 2.75 11.94 -9.57
N ILE A 237 2.57 10.67 -9.27
CA ILE A 237 3.64 9.67 -9.32
C ILE A 237 3.39 8.72 -10.47
N GLU A 238 4.35 8.60 -11.38
CA GLU A 238 4.33 7.56 -12.39
C GLU A 238 4.70 6.20 -11.78
N ARG A 239 4.00 5.16 -12.18
CA ARG A 239 4.25 3.79 -11.74
C ARG A 239 4.53 2.87 -12.92
N GLY A 240 5.32 1.83 -12.69
CA GLY A 240 5.58 0.80 -13.68
C GLY A 240 4.67 -0.41 -13.47
N LEU A 241 4.14 -0.96 -14.55
CA LEU A 241 3.36 -2.19 -14.56
C LEU A 241 4.27 -3.35 -14.95
N TRP A 242 5.19 -3.72 -14.07
CA TRP A 242 6.15 -4.80 -14.31
C TRP A 242 5.60 -6.14 -13.83
N LEU A 243 6.00 -7.21 -14.52
CA LEU A 243 5.84 -8.55 -14.00
C LEU A 243 6.87 -8.83 -12.88
N PRO A 244 6.59 -9.73 -11.93
CA PRO A 244 7.48 -10.04 -10.81
C PRO A 244 8.93 -10.33 -11.24
N ALA A 245 9.12 -11.04 -12.34
CA ALA A 245 10.45 -11.39 -12.85
C ALA A 245 11.30 -10.18 -13.30
N ALA A 246 10.68 -9.04 -13.61
CA ALA A 246 11.39 -7.83 -14.02
C ALA A 246 11.75 -6.91 -12.84
N ILE A 247 11.08 -7.05 -11.70
CA ILE A 247 11.23 -6.17 -10.53
C ILE A 247 12.65 -6.19 -9.95
N PRO A 248 13.35 -7.34 -9.84
CA PRO A 248 14.73 -7.36 -9.37
C PRO A 248 15.66 -6.43 -10.14
N ALA A 249 15.62 -6.46 -11.47
CA ALA A 249 16.46 -5.59 -12.29
C ALA A 249 16.14 -4.11 -12.11
N VAL A 250 14.86 -3.75 -11.90
CA VAL A 250 14.44 -2.37 -11.61
C VAL A 250 15.01 -1.90 -10.27
N ILE A 251 14.97 -2.74 -9.24
CA ILE A 251 15.51 -2.42 -7.92
C ILE A 251 17.04 -2.32 -7.96
N GLU A 252 17.70 -3.29 -8.57
CA GLU A 252 19.18 -3.30 -8.73
C GLU A 252 19.68 -2.04 -9.43
N ALA A 253 18.95 -1.56 -10.45
CA ALA A 253 19.26 -0.29 -11.11
C ALA A 253 19.19 0.91 -10.16
N GLN A 254 18.31 0.92 -9.19
CA GLN A 254 18.26 1.96 -8.16
C GLN A 254 19.36 1.76 -7.10
N MET A 255 19.62 0.52 -6.70
CA MET A 255 20.67 0.20 -5.72
C MET A 255 22.08 0.53 -6.23
N ALA A 256 22.30 0.47 -7.55
CA ALA A 256 23.55 0.88 -8.18
C ALA A 256 23.82 2.40 -8.17
N ARG A 257 22.80 3.22 -7.84
CA ARG A 257 22.95 4.68 -7.73
C ARG A 257 23.41 5.07 -6.32
N PRO A 258 24.08 6.23 -6.16
CA PRO A 258 24.22 6.89 -4.86
C PRO A 258 22.84 7.03 -4.19
N VAL A 259 22.79 6.92 -2.86
CA VAL A 259 21.50 6.92 -2.12
C VAL A 259 20.69 8.18 -2.41
N GLU A 260 21.33 9.33 -2.45
CA GLU A 260 20.73 10.64 -2.70
C GLU A 260 20.13 10.80 -4.12
N GLU A 261 20.52 9.95 -5.06
CA GLU A 261 20.04 9.94 -6.44
C GLU A 261 18.98 8.85 -6.71
N ARG A 262 18.70 8.01 -5.71
CA ARG A 262 17.73 6.91 -5.89
C ARG A 262 16.32 7.44 -6.06
N GLU A 263 15.64 6.88 -7.04
CA GLU A 263 14.21 7.05 -7.23
C GLU A 263 13.46 5.94 -6.50
N ALA A 264 12.25 6.22 -6.04
CA ALA A 264 11.37 5.19 -5.51
C ALA A 264 10.98 4.20 -6.61
N VAL A 265 10.88 2.93 -6.27
CA VAL A 265 10.32 1.90 -7.15
C VAL A 265 8.80 1.87 -6.94
N ASN A 266 8.05 2.44 -7.89
CA ASN A 266 6.60 2.51 -7.84
C ASN A 266 6.00 1.45 -8.75
N ILE A 267 5.33 0.48 -8.16
CA ILE A 267 4.77 -0.68 -8.86
C ILE A 267 3.25 -0.60 -8.87
N GLY A 268 2.66 -0.76 -10.06
CA GLY A 268 1.24 -1.01 -10.22
C GLY A 268 0.99 -2.47 -10.60
N VAL A 269 -0.06 -3.06 -10.07
CA VAL A 269 -0.47 -4.43 -10.39
C VAL A 269 -1.98 -4.56 -10.33
N HIS A 270 -2.57 -5.39 -11.20
CA HIS A 270 -4.01 -5.68 -11.15
C HIS A 270 -4.30 -6.87 -10.22
N GLY A 271 -3.77 -8.03 -10.55
CA GLY A 271 -3.92 -9.25 -9.75
C GLY A 271 -2.57 -9.80 -9.31
N THR A 272 -2.56 -10.47 -8.18
CA THR A 272 -1.36 -11.10 -7.62
C THR A 272 -1.59 -12.60 -7.46
N ASP A 273 -0.52 -13.36 -7.65
CA ASP A 273 -0.47 -14.81 -7.61
C ASP A 273 0.77 -15.29 -6.82
N ARG A 274 1.10 -16.58 -6.95
CA ARG A 274 2.30 -17.15 -6.33
C ARG A 274 3.58 -16.41 -6.73
N SER A 275 3.72 -16.02 -7.98
CA SER A 275 4.93 -15.32 -8.44
C SER A 275 5.11 -13.97 -7.77
N TRP A 276 4.03 -13.28 -7.46
CA TRP A 276 4.03 -12.05 -6.67
C TRP A 276 4.36 -12.30 -5.19
N SER A 277 3.78 -13.35 -4.58
CA SER A 277 4.12 -13.69 -3.18
C SER A 277 5.57 -14.12 -3.04
N GLU A 278 6.12 -14.86 -3.98
CA GLU A 278 7.55 -15.22 -4.03
C GLU A 278 8.47 -14.01 -4.25
N MET A 279 8.05 -13.04 -5.06
CA MET A 279 8.77 -11.77 -5.22
C MET A 279 8.78 -10.98 -3.91
N LEU A 280 7.66 -10.91 -3.17
CA LEU A 280 7.61 -10.26 -1.86
C LEU A 280 8.52 -10.97 -0.84
N LEU A 281 8.58 -12.30 -0.87
CA LEU A 281 9.51 -13.08 -0.06
C LEU A 281 10.97 -12.77 -0.42
N TRP A 282 11.27 -12.67 -1.72
CA TRP A 282 12.60 -12.28 -2.20
C TRP A 282 12.99 -10.88 -1.73
N LEU A 283 12.07 -9.90 -1.76
CA LEU A 283 12.29 -8.55 -1.22
C LEU A 283 12.66 -8.60 0.27
N ASN A 284 11.94 -9.38 1.06
CA ASN A 284 12.22 -9.55 2.49
C ASN A 284 13.60 -10.16 2.72
N ASN A 285 13.96 -11.17 1.92
CA ASN A 285 15.21 -11.91 2.11
C ASN A 285 16.44 -11.17 1.56
N THR A 286 16.24 -10.19 0.66
CA THR A 286 17.35 -9.44 0.04
C THR A 286 17.49 -8.04 0.64
N TYR A 287 16.42 -7.29 0.71
CA TYR A 287 16.44 -5.87 1.11
C TYR A 287 15.63 -5.58 2.38
N GLY A 288 14.84 -6.56 2.87
CA GLY A 288 14.14 -6.50 4.12
C GLY A 288 14.96 -7.04 5.28
N ARG A 289 14.28 -7.38 6.39
CA ARG A 289 14.89 -7.77 7.67
C ARG A 289 15.80 -9.01 7.61
N ASP A 290 15.58 -9.91 6.67
CA ASP A 290 16.38 -11.12 6.53
C ASP A 290 17.57 -10.94 5.55
N GLY A 291 17.75 -9.72 5.02
CA GLY A 291 18.83 -9.31 4.13
C GLY A 291 19.50 -8.02 4.58
N GLU A 292 19.61 -7.04 3.70
CA GLU A 292 20.31 -5.76 3.97
C GLU A 292 19.55 -4.83 4.92
N ASP A 293 18.29 -5.09 5.16
CA ASP A 293 17.38 -4.26 5.97
C ASP A 293 17.33 -2.78 5.56
N CYS A 294 17.45 -2.51 4.27
CA CYS A 294 17.54 -1.16 3.70
C CYS A 294 16.22 -0.69 3.06
N LEU A 295 15.23 -1.56 2.94
CA LEU A 295 13.94 -1.29 2.27
C LEU A 295 12.91 -0.73 3.25
N TRP A 296 12.26 0.37 2.83
CA TRP A 296 10.96 0.79 3.38
C TRP A 296 9.89 0.59 2.32
N MET A 297 8.91 -0.25 2.63
CA MET A 297 7.76 -0.54 1.77
C MET A 297 6.47 -0.24 2.55
N PRO A 298 6.07 1.04 2.63
CA PRO A 298 4.84 1.47 3.29
C PRO A 298 3.64 1.44 2.36
N ALA A 299 2.44 1.64 2.92
CA ALA A 299 1.34 2.20 2.14
C ALA A 299 1.70 3.61 1.64
N ALA A 300 1.20 3.99 0.47
CA ALA A 300 1.48 5.30 -0.11
C ALA A 300 1.02 6.46 0.78
N GLU A 301 -0.09 6.27 1.47
CA GLU A 301 -0.63 7.23 2.44
C GLU A 301 0.35 7.48 3.60
N GLU A 302 0.96 6.43 4.13
CA GLU A 302 1.97 6.55 5.19
C GLU A 302 3.22 7.29 4.70
N TYR A 303 3.68 6.98 3.47
CA TYR A 303 4.80 7.71 2.89
C TYR A 303 4.48 9.20 2.70
N PHE A 304 3.31 9.51 2.15
CA PHE A 304 2.88 10.89 1.95
C PHE A 304 2.84 11.67 3.28
N GLU A 305 2.21 11.11 4.31
CA GLU A 305 2.10 11.75 5.62
C GLU A 305 3.48 11.97 6.26
N TYR A 306 4.35 10.97 6.19
CA TYR A 306 5.72 11.11 6.70
C TYR A 306 6.49 12.22 5.98
N ASN A 307 6.40 12.26 4.65
CA ASN A 307 7.11 13.26 3.85
C ASN A 307 6.55 14.68 4.03
N TYR A 308 5.24 14.78 4.29
CA TYR A 308 4.58 16.06 4.57
C TYR A 308 4.96 16.64 5.94
N LEU A 309 5.16 15.77 6.93
CA LEU A 309 5.48 16.17 8.30
C LEU A 309 6.98 16.37 8.56
N ARG A 310 7.82 15.92 7.65
CA ARG A 310 9.28 16.07 7.72
C ARG A 310 9.75 17.47 7.36
#